data_f797ce7c29f5ab9b728853aa6533dbb7
#
_entry.id   f797ce7c29f5ab9b728853aa6533dbb7
#
_cell.length_a   1.000
_cell.length_b   1.000
_cell.length_c   1.000
_cell.angle_alpha   90.00
_cell.angle_beta   90.00
_cell.angle_gamma   90.00
#
_symmetry.space_group_name_H-M   'P 1'
#
loop_
_entity.id
_entity.type
_entity.pdbx_description
1 polymer ?
#
loop_
_entity_poly.entity_id
_entity_poly.type
_entity_poly.pdbx_seq_one_letter_code
_entity_poly.pdbx_strand_id
1 'polypeptide(L)'
;MIFHRLFLLILLVGVCCNVQAQKSLPKNMVNVKGGTFVPLYGSDSIPVKVKTFLMDVYPVTNAEYLAFVNKYPKWRKSAVKKLFADENYLKKWDGDLSLGPNAAKIQNSPVVNVSWFSAKAYCECQGKRLATVEEWEYAALASETKANAANDAKFYQRSIEWYSKPNPAYLPPVKESFRNYYGLHGMIGLVWEWTQNFNSAMVVGESRADVTMDRQLFCGSGSDGAKDVKNYVAFMRYAFRSSLKANYTVANLGFRCAKSI
;
A
#
# COMPACT_ATOMS: atom_id res chain seq x y z
N MET A 1 51.47 67.50 -22.21
CA MET A 1 50.42 67.17 -21.28
C MET A 1 49.62 66.06 -21.94
N ILE A 2 49.82 64.79 -21.55
CA ILE A 2 49.18 63.63 -22.12
C ILE A 2 48.40 62.91 -20.96
N PHE A 3 47.08 62.95 -21.01
CA PHE A 3 46.24 62.30 -20.04
C PHE A 3 46.13 60.82 -20.40
N HIS A 4 46.63 59.95 -19.52
CA HIS A 4 46.38 58.50 -19.56
C HIS A 4 45.02 58.18 -18.90
N ARG A 5 44.11 57.70 -19.69
CA ARG A 5 42.85 57.09 -19.14
C ARG A 5 43.08 55.61 -18.91
N LEU A 6 43.12 55.23 -17.66
CA LEU A 6 43.15 53.84 -17.20
C LEU A 6 41.73 53.24 -17.27
N PHE A 7 41.52 52.28 -18.20
CA PHE A 7 40.26 51.53 -18.27
C PHE A 7 40.33 50.35 -17.28
N LEU A 8 39.54 50.39 -16.23
CA LEU A 8 39.38 49.30 -15.26
C LEU A 8 38.34 48.34 -15.79
N LEU A 9 38.75 47.16 -16.27
CA LEU A 9 37.83 46.09 -16.69
C LEU A 9 37.45 45.32 -15.45
N ILE A 10 36.18 45.49 -14.98
CA ILE A 10 35.60 44.69 -13.92
C ILE A 10 35.06 43.41 -14.55
N LEU A 11 35.74 42.28 -14.32
CA LEU A 11 35.27 40.94 -14.69
C LEU A 11 34.22 40.50 -13.67
N LEU A 12 32.93 40.62 -14.00
CA LEU A 12 31.81 40.02 -13.25
C LEU A 12 31.81 38.51 -13.53
N VAL A 13 32.40 37.74 -12.62
CA VAL A 13 32.22 36.27 -12.59
C VAL A 13 30.86 35.98 -12.05
N GLY A 14 29.90 35.72 -12.93
CA GLY A 14 28.56 35.24 -12.59
C GLY A 14 28.63 33.82 -12.04
N VAL A 15 28.58 33.66 -10.73
CA VAL A 15 28.36 32.35 -10.08
C VAL A 15 26.92 31.94 -10.34
N CYS A 16 26.69 31.14 -11.38
CA CYS A 16 25.41 30.45 -11.56
C CYS A 16 25.23 29.42 -10.43
N CYS A 17 24.63 29.84 -9.34
CA CYS A 17 24.07 28.91 -8.36
C CYS A 17 22.98 28.11 -9.07
N ASN A 18 23.29 26.87 -9.46
CA ASN A 18 22.27 25.88 -9.81
C ASN A 18 21.48 25.54 -8.57
N VAL A 19 20.42 26.30 -8.29
CA VAL A 19 19.40 25.93 -7.31
C VAL A 19 18.63 24.78 -7.93
N GLN A 20 19.07 23.55 -7.64
CA GLN A 20 18.24 22.38 -7.87
C GLN A 20 17.00 22.54 -6.98
N ALA A 21 15.89 22.90 -7.58
CA ALA A 21 14.61 22.95 -6.92
C ALA A 21 14.33 21.55 -6.34
N GLN A 22 14.47 21.42 -5.03
CA GLN A 22 14.17 20.21 -4.31
C GLN A 22 12.66 19.95 -4.48
N LYS A 23 12.33 18.98 -5.35
CA LYS A 23 10.96 18.65 -5.70
C LYS A 23 10.23 18.25 -4.41
N SER A 24 9.35 19.10 -3.93
CA SER A 24 8.58 18.82 -2.70
C SER A 24 7.84 17.49 -2.86
N LEU A 25 7.84 16.68 -1.79
CA LEU A 25 7.09 15.42 -1.78
C LEU A 25 5.61 15.70 -2.03
N PRO A 26 4.93 14.85 -2.81
CA PRO A 26 3.49 14.95 -2.97
C PRO A 26 2.80 14.94 -1.62
N LYS A 27 1.77 15.75 -1.46
CA LYS A 27 0.99 15.84 -0.21
C LYS A 27 0.55 14.44 0.23
N ASN A 28 0.74 14.14 1.52
CA ASN A 28 0.37 12.88 2.17
C ASN A 28 1.16 11.64 1.70
N MET A 29 2.34 11.78 1.11
CA MET A 29 3.25 10.67 0.82
C MET A 29 4.53 10.77 1.64
N VAL A 30 5.12 9.62 1.95
CA VAL A 30 6.45 9.52 2.57
C VAL A 30 7.39 8.76 1.65
N ASN A 31 8.67 9.06 1.79
CA ASN A 31 9.74 8.36 1.09
C ASN A 31 10.10 7.09 1.87
N VAL A 32 9.86 5.93 1.27
CA VAL A 32 10.33 4.64 1.75
C VAL A 32 11.67 4.36 1.06
N LYS A 33 12.77 4.56 1.81
CA LYS A 33 14.11 4.28 1.32
C LYS A 33 14.22 2.79 0.97
N GLY A 34 14.60 2.50 -0.27
CA GLY A 34 14.77 1.14 -0.75
C GLY A 34 15.91 0.39 -0.04
N GLY A 35 15.92 -0.89 -0.21
CA GLY A 35 16.89 -1.79 0.39
C GLY A 35 16.67 -3.22 -0.04
N THR A 36 17.25 -4.16 0.68
CA THR A 36 17.10 -5.59 0.46
C THR A 36 16.48 -6.23 1.69
N PHE A 37 15.53 -7.12 1.50
CA PHE A 37 14.94 -7.91 2.57
C PHE A 37 14.74 -9.35 2.12
N VAL A 38 14.66 -10.25 3.07
CA VAL A 38 14.25 -11.64 2.83
C VAL A 38 12.76 -11.72 3.14
N PRO A 39 11.90 -12.04 2.18
CA PRO A 39 10.48 -12.27 2.45
C PRO A 39 10.30 -13.39 3.47
N LEU A 40 9.32 -13.23 4.34
CA LEU A 40 9.05 -14.19 5.41
C LEU A 40 8.37 -15.47 4.91
N TYR A 41 7.92 -15.49 3.66
CA TYR A 41 7.22 -16.61 3.03
C TYR A 41 7.48 -16.65 1.52
N GLY A 42 7.61 -17.84 0.95
CA GLY A 42 7.63 -18.07 -0.52
C GLY A 42 8.92 -17.68 -1.24
N SER A 43 10.02 -17.47 -0.52
CA SER A 43 11.25 -16.96 -1.14
C SER A 43 12.47 -17.87 -1.03
N ASP A 44 12.35 -19.06 -0.43
CA ASP A 44 13.49 -19.96 -0.14
C ASP A 44 14.72 -19.20 0.42
N SER A 45 14.47 -18.17 1.22
CA SER A 45 15.49 -17.27 1.77
C SER A 45 16.21 -16.39 0.74
N ILE A 46 15.68 -16.24 -0.48
CA ILE A 46 16.29 -15.38 -1.51
C ILE A 46 16.00 -13.89 -1.20
N PRO A 47 17.05 -13.04 -1.10
CA PRO A 47 16.86 -11.62 -0.86
C PRO A 47 16.19 -10.91 -2.04
N VAL A 48 15.19 -10.08 -1.75
CA VAL A 48 14.50 -9.23 -2.72
C VAL A 48 14.96 -7.79 -2.57
N LYS A 49 15.35 -7.17 -3.68
CA LYS A 49 15.75 -5.75 -3.73
C LYS A 49 14.55 -4.87 -4.06
N VAL A 50 14.25 -3.93 -3.18
CA VAL A 50 13.21 -2.91 -3.38
C VAL A 50 13.88 -1.57 -3.68
N LYS A 51 13.46 -0.91 -4.76
CA LYS A 51 13.90 0.45 -5.07
C LYS A 51 13.24 1.45 -4.13
N THR A 52 13.85 2.62 -3.93
CA THR A 52 13.23 3.73 -3.20
C THR A 52 11.94 4.17 -3.93
N PHE A 53 10.87 4.39 -3.18
CA PHE A 53 9.56 4.77 -3.70
C PHE A 53 8.81 5.67 -2.71
N LEU A 54 7.77 6.34 -3.18
CA LEU A 54 6.84 7.07 -2.34
C LEU A 54 5.61 6.20 -2.06
N MET A 55 5.08 6.28 -0.83
CA MET A 55 3.86 5.59 -0.44
C MET A 55 2.96 6.55 0.33
N ASP A 56 1.64 6.46 0.13
CA ASP A 56 0.66 7.22 0.90
C ASP A 56 0.77 6.87 2.39
N VAL A 57 0.80 7.89 3.22
CA VAL A 57 0.89 7.76 4.69
C VAL A 57 -0.24 6.90 5.24
N TYR A 58 -1.43 7.06 4.67
CA TYR A 58 -2.67 6.39 5.09
C TYR A 58 -3.26 5.54 3.97
N PRO A 59 -4.04 4.51 4.28
CA PRO A 59 -5.00 3.95 3.32
C PRO A 59 -5.97 5.02 2.85
N VAL A 60 -6.47 4.89 1.63
CA VAL A 60 -7.47 5.82 1.08
C VAL A 60 -8.74 5.79 1.91
N THR A 61 -9.22 6.96 2.29
CA THR A 61 -10.41 7.12 3.13
C THR A 61 -11.70 7.10 2.31
N ASN A 62 -12.85 6.84 2.99
CA ASN A 62 -14.16 6.95 2.34
C ASN A 62 -14.42 8.35 1.77
N ALA A 63 -13.99 9.43 2.45
CA ALA A 63 -14.15 10.80 1.97
C ALA A 63 -13.35 11.05 0.67
N GLU A 64 -12.11 10.59 0.60
CA GLU A 64 -11.27 10.71 -0.59
C GLU A 64 -11.84 9.89 -1.76
N TYR A 65 -12.34 8.70 -1.46
CA TYR A 65 -12.94 7.83 -2.48
C TYR A 65 -14.30 8.38 -2.96
N LEU A 66 -15.07 9.02 -2.09
CA LEU A 66 -16.31 9.72 -2.46
C LEU A 66 -16.03 10.85 -3.47
N ALA A 67 -14.97 11.63 -3.25
CA ALA A 67 -14.55 12.65 -4.22
C ALA A 67 -14.16 12.03 -5.58
N PHE A 68 -13.52 10.85 -5.56
CA PHE A 68 -13.16 10.11 -6.77
C PHE A 68 -14.41 9.66 -7.56
N VAL A 69 -15.37 8.99 -6.93
CA VAL A 69 -16.57 8.49 -7.64
C VAL A 69 -17.49 9.63 -8.08
N ASN A 70 -17.43 10.78 -7.40
CA ASN A 70 -18.10 11.99 -7.85
C ASN A 70 -17.51 12.48 -9.18
N LYS A 71 -16.18 12.55 -9.27
CA LYS A 71 -15.45 12.98 -10.48
C LYS A 71 -15.50 11.96 -11.63
N TYR A 72 -15.56 10.67 -11.30
CA TYR A 72 -15.54 9.57 -12.27
C TYR A 72 -16.79 8.68 -12.13
N PRO A 73 -17.94 9.08 -12.71
CA PRO A 73 -19.24 8.42 -12.52
C PRO A 73 -19.28 6.92 -12.83
N LYS A 74 -18.41 6.44 -13.74
CA LYS A 74 -18.31 4.99 -14.06
C LYS A 74 -17.93 4.11 -12.87
N TRP A 75 -17.38 4.70 -11.79
CA TRP A 75 -17.03 4.03 -10.54
C TRP A 75 -18.05 4.24 -9.42
N ARG A 76 -19.22 4.82 -9.70
CA ARG A 76 -20.32 4.89 -8.74
C ARG A 76 -20.88 3.50 -8.47
N LYS A 77 -21.45 3.31 -7.28
CA LYS A 77 -22.02 2.04 -6.82
C LYS A 77 -23.04 1.46 -7.82
N SER A 78 -23.93 2.29 -8.36
CA SER A 78 -24.96 1.88 -9.33
C SER A 78 -24.42 1.71 -10.77
N ALA A 79 -23.26 2.27 -11.10
CA ALA A 79 -22.77 2.36 -12.48
C ALA A 79 -21.61 1.39 -12.78
N VAL A 80 -20.92 0.88 -11.77
CA VAL A 80 -19.80 -0.03 -11.97
C VAL A 80 -20.27 -1.35 -12.63
N LYS A 81 -19.56 -1.76 -13.69
CA LYS A 81 -19.88 -3.02 -14.38
C LYS A 81 -19.44 -4.21 -13.54
N LYS A 82 -20.22 -5.31 -13.53
CA LYS A 82 -19.94 -6.57 -12.82
C LYS A 82 -18.59 -7.19 -13.18
N LEU A 83 -18.07 -6.91 -14.37
CA LEU A 83 -16.72 -7.30 -14.77
C LEU A 83 -15.64 -6.67 -13.87
N PHE A 84 -15.86 -5.44 -13.40
CA PHE A 84 -14.89 -4.67 -12.63
C PHE A 84 -15.12 -4.71 -11.11
N ALA A 85 -16.32 -5.03 -10.65
CA ALA A 85 -16.61 -5.18 -9.22
C ALA A 85 -17.84 -6.09 -9.03
N ASP A 86 -17.81 -6.91 -7.97
CA ASP A 86 -18.94 -7.76 -7.59
C ASP A 86 -20.05 -6.95 -6.90
N GLU A 87 -21.11 -7.63 -6.48
CA GLU A 87 -22.31 -7.03 -5.88
C GLU A 87 -22.08 -6.40 -4.50
N ASN A 88 -20.93 -6.66 -3.87
CA ASN A 88 -20.59 -6.05 -2.57
C ASN A 88 -19.85 -4.71 -2.71
N TYR A 89 -19.66 -4.21 -3.93
CA TYR A 89 -18.99 -2.94 -4.17
C TYR A 89 -19.66 -1.78 -3.43
N LEU A 90 -18.86 -1.07 -2.62
CA LEU A 90 -19.31 0.03 -1.75
C LEU A 90 -20.56 -0.35 -0.91
N LYS A 91 -20.64 -1.59 -0.44
CA LYS A 91 -21.79 -2.14 0.26
C LYS A 91 -22.22 -1.33 1.49
N LYS A 92 -21.25 -0.73 2.19
CA LYS A 92 -21.50 0.08 3.40
C LYS A 92 -21.98 1.51 3.08
N TRP A 93 -21.97 1.92 1.82
CA TRP A 93 -22.48 3.23 1.40
C TRP A 93 -23.97 3.15 1.11
N ASP A 94 -24.68 4.22 1.43
CA ASP A 94 -26.13 4.31 1.21
C ASP A 94 -26.48 4.49 -0.27
N GLY A 95 -25.63 5.21 -1.02
CA GLY A 95 -25.84 5.46 -2.45
C GLY A 95 -24.55 5.81 -3.19
N ASP A 96 -24.70 6.29 -4.42
CA ASP A 96 -23.58 6.63 -5.29
C ASP A 96 -22.67 7.72 -4.73
N LEU A 97 -23.28 8.71 -4.10
CA LEU A 97 -22.60 9.90 -3.55
C LEU A 97 -22.96 10.14 -2.07
N SER A 98 -23.37 9.09 -1.36
CA SER A 98 -23.78 9.17 0.03
C SER A 98 -23.15 8.05 0.86
N LEU A 99 -22.44 8.45 1.92
CA LEU A 99 -21.94 7.53 2.95
C LEU A 99 -23.03 7.09 3.92
N GLY A 100 -24.25 7.66 3.82
CA GLY A 100 -25.39 7.37 4.65
C GLY A 100 -25.34 7.99 6.06
N PRO A 101 -26.22 7.57 6.97
CA PRO A 101 -26.38 8.14 8.30
C PRO A 101 -25.12 8.00 9.17
N ASN A 102 -24.24 7.06 8.83
CA ASN A 102 -22.99 6.84 9.54
C ASN A 102 -21.78 7.58 8.93
N ALA A 103 -22.01 8.55 8.04
CA ALA A 103 -20.95 9.32 7.36
C ALA A 103 -19.92 9.88 8.33
N ALA A 104 -20.33 10.48 9.44
CA ALA A 104 -19.42 11.03 10.45
C ALA A 104 -18.49 9.97 11.06
N LYS A 105 -18.94 8.72 11.17
CA LYS A 105 -18.15 7.60 11.72
C LYS A 105 -17.16 7.03 10.74
N ILE A 106 -17.50 7.02 9.43
CA ILE A 106 -16.73 6.28 8.43
C ILE A 106 -15.95 7.16 7.45
N GLN A 107 -16.25 8.46 7.33
CA GLN A 107 -15.62 9.34 6.33
C GLN A 107 -14.09 9.33 6.40
N ASN A 108 -13.51 9.26 7.60
CA ASN A 108 -12.08 9.23 7.85
C ASN A 108 -11.51 7.82 8.03
N SER A 109 -12.35 6.79 7.92
CA SER A 109 -11.94 5.38 7.95
C SER A 109 -11.52 4.92 6.56
N PRO A 110 -10.72 3.85 6.44
CA PRO A 110 -10.37 3.29 5.15
C PRO A 110 -11.61 2.96 4.32
N VAL A 111 -11.59 3.28 3.03
CA VAL A 111 -12.59 2.75 2.11
C VAL A 111 -12.35 1.25 1.93
N VAL A 112 -13.42 0.47 2.03
CA VAL A 112 -13.43 -0.98 1.83
C VAL A 112 -14.56 -1.38 0.89
N ASN A 113 -14.68 -2.65 0.57
CA ASN A 113 -15.58 -3.11 -0.48
C ASN A 113 -15.28 -2.42 -1.82
N VAL A 114 -14.02 -2.28 -2.16
CA VAL A 114 -13.52 -1.79 -3.44
C VAL A 114 -12.76 -2.89 -4.16
N SER A 115 -12.88 -2.94 -5.47
CA SER A 115 -12.18 -3.93 -6.30
C SER A 115 -10.76 -3.47 -6.64
N TRP A 116 -9.92 -4.40 -7.06
CA TRP A 116 -8.59 -4.08 -7.56
C TRP A 116 -8.64 -3.08 -8.73
N PHE A 117 -9.59 -3.27 -9.67
CA PHE A 117 -9.75 -2.37 -10.80
C PHE A 117 -10.06 -0.93 -10.38
N SER A 118 -10.95 -0.76 -9.42
CA SER A 118 -11.34 0.56 -8.93
C SER A 118 -10.24 1.22 -8.07
N ALA A 119 -9.54 0.43 -7.27
CA ALA A 119 -8.38 0.88 -6.49
C ALA A 119 -7.23 1.32 -7.40
N LYS A 120 -6.91 0.53 -8.44
CA LYS A 120 -5.93 0.90 -9.47
C LYS A 120 -6.30 2.19 -10.17
N ALA A 121 -7.56 2.31 -10.64
CA ALA A 121 -8.04 3.51 -11.31
C ALA A 121 -7.99 4.76 -10.43
N TYR A 122 -8.29 4.63 -9.13
CA TYR A 122 -8.11 5.71 -8.16
C TYR A 122 -6.66 6.18 -8.09
N CYS A 123 -5.71 5.26 -7.92
CA CYS A 123 -4.30 5.63 -7.85
C CYS A 123 -3.80 6.27 -9.15
N GLU A 124 -4.18 5.73 -10.30
CA GLU A 124 -3.79 6.26 -11.61
C GLU A 124 -4.32 7.68 -11.85
N CYS A 125 -5.56 7.99 -11.44
CA CYS A 125 -6.10 9.33 -11.58
C CYS A 125 -5.41 10.39 -10.71
N GLN A 126 -4.63 9.94 -9.72
CA GLN A 126 -3.78 10.78 -8.87
C GLN A 126 -2.33 10.84 -9.37
N GLY A 127 -2.01 10.27 -10.53
CA GLY A 127 -0.65 10.14 -11.03
C GLY A 127 0.23 9.20 -10.15
N LYS A 128 -0.41 8.24 -9.52
CA LYS A 128 0.16 7.21 -8.64
C LYS A 128 -0.16 5.81 -9.19
N ARG A 129 0.24 4.77 -8.48
CA ARG A 129 -0.07 3.37 -8.74
C ARG A 129 -0.36 2.62 -7.44
N LEU A 130 -0.85 1.42 -7.50
CA LEU A 130 -0.81 0.53 -6.33
C LEU A 130 0.65 0.17 -6.01
N ALA A 131 0.94 -0.11 -4.74
CA ALA A 131 2.23 -0.69 -4.35
C ALA A 131 2.34 -2.13 -4.89
N THR A 132 3.56 -2.57 -5.21
CA THR A 132 3.76 -4.01 -5.47
C THR A 132 3.72 -4.80 -4.15
N VAL A 133 3.59 -6.13 -4.23
CA VAL A 133 3.64 -6.99 -3.03
C VAL A 133 4.96 -6.79 -2.29
N GLU A 134 6.07 -6.73 -3.02
CA GLU A 134 7.41 -6.56 -2.46
C GLU A 134 7.58 -5.21 -1.75
N GLU A 135 7.09 -4.13 -2.36
CA GLU A 135 7.09 -2.80 -1.75
C GLU A 135 6.25 -2.76 -0.48
N TRP A 136 5.05 -3.37 -0.54
CA TRP A 136 4.14 -3.43 0.60
C TRP A 136 4.72 -4.25 1.75
N GLU A 137 5.21 -5.47 1.48
CA GLU A 137 5.82 -6.35 2.48
C GLU A 137 7.07 -5.71 3.09
N TYR A 138 7.93 -5.10 2.26
CA TYR A 138 9.11 -4.37 2.74
C TYR A 138 8.74 -3.24 3.71
N ALA A 139 7.76 -2.41 3.35
CA ALA A 139 7.30 -1.32 4.20
C ALA A 139 6.57 -1.82 5.47
N ALA A 140 5.86 -2.94 5.39
CA ALA A 140 5.12 -3.54 6.49
C ALA A 140 6.01 -4.25 7.52
N LEU A 141 7.26 -4.60 7.18
CA LEU A 141 8.23 -5.15 8.15
C LEU A 141 8.70 -4.14 9.19
N ALA A 142 8.39 -2.86 9.02
CA ALA A 142 8.84 -1.82 9.93
C ALA A 142 7.99 -1.75 11.22
N SER A 143 8.65 -1.76 12.38
CA SER A 143 8.05 -1.39 13.67
C SER A 143 8.02 0.15 13.84
N GLU A 144 7.66 0.64 15.02
CA GLU A 144 7.72 2.08 15.32
C GLU A 144 9.12 2.66 15.21
N THR A 145 10.13 1.87 15.56
CA THR A 145 11.50 2.35 15.77
C THR A 145 12.53 1.70 14.84
N LYS A 146 12.17 0.60 14.15
CA LYS A 146 13.07 -0.15 13.28
C LYS A 146 12.50 -0.26 11.89
N ALA A 147 13.32 -0.01 10.88
CA ALA A 147 12.95 -0.20 9.47
C ALA A 147 12.68 -1.67 9.12
N ASN A 148 13.29 -2.60 9.84
CA ASN A 148 13.06 -4.04 9.72
C ASN A 148 12.92 -4.65 11.12
N ALA A 149 11.74 -5.13 11.45
CA ALA A 149 11.38 -5.78 12.69
C ALA A 149 11.15 -7.29 12.52
N ALA A 150 11.73 -7.90 11.48
CA ALA A 150 11.58 -9.34 11.17
C ALA A 150 12.01 -10.28 12.30
N ASN A 151 12.74 -9.80 13.29
CA ASN A 151 13.16 -10.57 14.48
C ASN A 151 12.54 -10.03 15.78
N ASP A 152 11.51 -9.18 15.69
CA ASP A 152 10.87 -8.55 16.85
C ASP A 152 9.58 -9.29 17.23
N ALA A 153 9.60 -9.98 18.37
CA ALA A 153 8.47 -10.76 18.88
C ALA A 153 7.20 -9.89 19.08
N LYS A 154 7.35 -8.63 19.53
CA LYS A 154 6.21 -7.73 19.73
C LYS A 154 5.54 -7.36 18.42
N PHE A 155 6.32 -7.23 17.34
CA PHE A 155 5.80 -6.99 16.00
C PHE A 155 4.87 -8.12 15.52
N TYR A 156 5.30 -9.36 15.72
CA TYR A 156 4.49 -10.53 15.36
C TYR A 156 3.28 -10.71 16.26
N GLN A 157 3.43 -10.49 17.54
CA GLN A 157 2.33 -10.56 18.50
C GLN A 157 1.20 -9.61 18.11
N ARG A 158 1.51 -8.38 17.74
CA ARG A 158 0.52 -7.41 17.22
C ARG A 158 -0.21 -7.92 15.98
N SER A 159 0.50 -8.52 15.05
CA SER A 159 -0.10 -9.07 13.83
C SER A 159 -1.07 -10.21 14.14
N ILE A 160 -0.70 -11.11 15.03
CA ILE A 160 -1.54 -12.23 15.46
C ILE A 160 -2.77 -11.72 16.19
N GLU A 161 -2.62 -10.78 17.12
CA GLU A 161 -3.73 -10.16 17.83
C GLU A 161 -4.74 -9.52 16.88
N TRP A 162 -4.26 -8.89 15.80
CA TRP A 162 -5.16 -8.35 14.78
C TRP A 162 -5.89 -9.45 14.03
N TYR A 163 -5.19 -10.51 13.60
CA TYR A 163 -5.83 -11.61 12.86
C TYR A 163 -6.84 -12.39 13.69
N SER A 164 -6.64 -12.46 15.00
CA SER A 164 -7.55 -13.17 15.93
C SER A 164 -8.82 -12.38 16.26
N LYS A 165 -8.86 -11.08 15.99
CA LYS A 165 -10.02 -10.23 16.32
C LYS A 165 -11.03 -10.22 15.19
N PRO A 166 -12.34 -10.28 15.49
CA PRO A 166 -13.37 -10.08 14.48
C PRO A 166 -13.30 -8.66 13.92
N ASN A 167 -13.67 -8.50 12.66
CA ASN A 167 -13.74 -7.19 12.05
C ASN A 167 -14.77 -6.31 12.79
N PRO A 168 -14.43 -5.08 13.17
CA PRO A 168 -15.38 -4.18 13.80
C PRO A 168 -16.47 -3.76 12.80
N ALA A 169 -17.65 -3.41 13.31
CA ALA A 169 -18.75 -2.91 12.48
C ALA A 169 -18.33 -1.67 11.68
N TYR A 170 -17.56 -0.79 12.31
CA TYR A 170 -16.94 0.40 11.70
C TYR A 170 -15.43 0.37 11.96
N LEU A 171 -14.66 0.53 10.90
CA LEU A 171 -13.21 0.67 11.02
C LEU A 171 -12.87 2.02 11.66
N PRO A 172 -11.82 2.09 12.49
CA PRO A 172 -11.37 3.35 13.07
C PRO A 172 -10.84 4.31 11.99
N PRO A 173 -10.78 5.62 12.28
CA PRO A 173 -10.11 6.61 11.43
C PRO A 173 -8.67 6.23 11.14
N VAL A 174 -8.20 6.48 9.91
CA VAL A 174 -6.86 6.08 9.46
C VAL A 174 -5.72 6.64 10.32
N LYS A 175 -5.92 7.82 10.93
CA LYS A 175 -4.94 8.50 11.78
C LYS A 175 -4.77 7.87 13.17
N GLU A 176 -5.75 7.10 13.62
CA GLU A 176 -5.72 6.43 14.93
C GLU A 176 -4.98 5.10 14.89
N SER A 177 -4.57 4.66 13.72
CA SER A 177 -3.85 3.42 13.54
C SER A 177 -2.36 3.54 13.87
N PHE A 178 -1.73 2.40 14.14
CA PHE A 178 -0.30 2.27 14.39
C PHE A 178 0.55 2.93 13.30
N ARG A 179 1.54 3.73 13.71
CA ARG A 179 2.50 4.39 12.82
C ARG A 179 3.84 3.70 12.88
N ASN A 180 4.37 3.28 11.73
CA ASN A 180 5.65 2.59 11.65
C ASN A 180 6.84 3.56 11.46
N TYR A 181 8.06 3.00 11.40
CA TYR A 181 9.33 3.72 11.23
C TYR A 181 9.35 4.69 10.05
N TYR A 182 8.74 4.32 8.91
CA TYR A 182 8.66 5.19 7.72
C TYR A 182 7.60 6.28 7.84
N GLY A 183 6.82 6.28 8.90
CA GLY A 183 5.71 7.22 9.08
C GLY A 183 4.40 6.73 8.44
N LEU A 184 4.35 5.49 7.99
CA LEU A 184 3.15 4.87 7.42
C LEU A 184 2.21 4.42 8.53
N HIS A 185 0.94 4.69 8.37
CA HIS A 185 -0.11 4.30 9.31
C HIS A 185 -0.86 3.05 8.83
N GLY A 186 -1.20 2.16 9.76
CA GLY A 186 -2.10 1.04 9.54
C GLY A 186 -1.63 -0.02 8.55
N MET A 187 -0.30 -0.16 8.33
CA MET A 187 0.24 -1.23 7.49
C MET A 187 -0.16 -2.61 8.00
N ILE A 188 -0.23 -2.75 9.32
CA ILE A 188 -0.76 -3.94 9.99
C ILE A 188 -1.74 -3.46 11.06
N GLY A 189 -2.89 -4.12 11.19
CA GLY A 189 -3.84 -3.83 12.27
C GLY A 189 -5.02 -2.94 11.89
N LEU A 190 -5.21 -2.59 10.61
CA LEU A 190 -6.32 -1.75 10.18
C LEU A 190 -7.18 -2.42 9.10
N VAL A 191 -6.66 -2.59 7.90
CA VAL A 191 -7.31 -3.28 6.76
C VAL A 191 -6.29 -4.08 5.97
N TRP A 192 -6.73 -5.08 5.24
CA TRP A 192 -5.99 -5.66 4.14
C TRP A 192 -5.91 -4.65 2.99
N GLU A 193 -4.86 -4.72 2.19
CA GLU A 193 -4.67 -3.76 1.11
C GLU A 193 -4.39 -4.43 -0.23
N TRP A 194 -5.07 -3.94 -1.27
CA TRP A 194 -4.78 -4.29 -2.64
C TRP A 194 -3.36 -3.89 -3.02
N THR A 195 -2.65 -4.79 -3.69
CA THR A 195 -1.34 -4.55 -4.29
C THR A 195 -1.42 -4.71 -5.81
N GLN A 196 -0.47 -4.15 -6.53
CA GLN A 196 -0.49 -4.14 -8.00
C GLN A 196 -0.48 -5.56 -8.59
N ASN A 197 0.32 -6.43 -8.03
CA ASN A 197 0.53 -7.82 -8.43
C ASN A 197 0.02 -8.79 -7.34
N PHE A 198 -1.17 -8.55 -6.79
CA PHE A 198 -1.74 -9.28 -5.65
C PHE A 198 -1.80 -10.80 -5.87
N ASN A 199 -1.96 -11.24 -7.12
CA ASN A 199 -2.05 -12.64 -7.52
C ASN A 199 -0.69 -13.26 -7.92
N SER A 200 0.40 -12.49 -7.89
CA SER A 200 1.72 -13.08 -7.98
C SER A 200 2.02 -13.73 -6.62
N ALA A 201 1.84 -15.05 -6.52
CA ALA A 201 2.66 -15.80 -5.60
C ALA A 201 4.10 -15.37 -5.90
N MET A 202 4.92 -15.03 -4.90
CA MET A 202 6.35 -14.79 -5.17
C MET A 202 6.96 -16.13 -5.58
N VAL A 203 6.74 -16.50 -6.83
CA VAL A 203 7.34 -17.67 -7.45
C VAL A 203 8.76 -17.27 -7.79
N VAL A 204 9.63 -17.49 -6.83
CA VAL A 204 11.05 -17.40 -7.05
C VAL A 204 11.51 -18.78 -7.54
N GLY A 205 11.88 -18.84 -8.81
CA GLY A 205 12.46 -20.03 -9.41
C GLY A 205 11.46 -20.84 -10.25
N GLU A 206 11.83 -21.09 -11.47
CA GLU A 206 11.25 -21.95 -12.53
C GLU A 206 9.91 -22.65 -12.20
N SER A 207 8.83 -21.95 -12.35
CA SER A 207 7.48 -22.34 -11.90
C SER A 207 6.80 -23.42 -12.77
N ARG A 208 7.55 -24.19 -13.54
CA ARG A 208 6.99 -25.29 -14.34
C ARG A 208 7.03 -26.66 -13.65
N ALA A 209 7.65 -26.78 -12.48
CA ALA A 209 7.82 -28.04 -11.78
C ALA A 209 7.08 -28.16 -10.45
N ASP A 210 6.46 -27.10 -9.90
CA ASP A 210 5.95 -27.14 -8.52
C ASP A 210 4.43 -27.04 -8.41
N VAL A 211 3.75 -28.07 -8.89
CA VAL A 211 2.31 -28.32 -8.64
C VAL A 211 2.03 -28.51 -7.12
N THR A 212 3.06 -28.76 -6.32
CA THR A 212 2.98 -28.98 -4.88
C THR A 212 2.81 -27.68 -4.09
N MET A 213 3.48 -26.60 -4.50
CA MET A 213 3.36 -25.31 -3.82
C MET A 213 1.98 -24.67 -4.05
N ASP A 214 1.44 -24.76 -5.27
CA ASP A 214 0.07 -24.33 -5.56
C ASP A 214 -0.97 -25.09 -4.73
N ARG A 215 -0.81 -26.40 -4.54
CA ARG A 215 -1.69 -27.21 -3.70
C ARG A 215 -1.56 -26.84 -2.21
N GLN A 216 -0.38 -26.55 -1.72
CA GLN A 216 -0.17 -26.13 -0.32
C GLN A 216 -0.78 -24.76 -0.04
N LEU A 217 -0.73 -23.82 -0.99
CA LEU A 217 -1.36 -22.50 -0.87
C LEU A 217 -2.89 -22.58 -0.90
N PHE A 218 -3.46 -23.50 -1.71
CA PHE A 218 -4.91 -23.60 -1.88
C PHE A 218 -5.62 -24.56 -0.91
N CYS A 219 -4.91 -25.46 -0.25
CA CYS A 219 -5.52 -26.52 0.56
C CYS A 219 -5.39 -26.36 2.07
N GLY A 220 -4.93 -25.22 2.59
CA GLY A 220 -4.79 -25.00 4.05
C GLY A 220 -3.71 -25.85 4.73
N SER A 221 -3.06 -26.79 4.02
CA SER A 221 -1.98 -27.65 4.54
C SER A 221 -0.67 -26.90 4.80
N GLY A 222 -0.54 -25.66 4.32
CA GLY A 222 0.59 -24.80 4.63
C GLY A 222 0.73 -24.41 6.11
N SER A 223 -0.36 -24.57 6.90
CA SER A 223 -0.31 -24.30 8.34
C SER A 223 0.43 -25.37 9.13
N ASP A 224 0.47 -26.63 8.66
CA ASP A 224 1.17 -27.72 9.34
C ASP A 224 2.69 -27.59 9.25
N GLY A 225 3.21 -26.81 8.29
CA GLY A 225 4.63 -26.50 8.13
C GLY A 225 5.10 -25.22 8.82
N ALA A 226 4.18 -24.37 9.30
CA ALA A 226 4.49 -23.10 9.95
C ALA A 226 4.93 -23.32 11.41
N LYS A 227 6.12 -23.88 11.60
CA LYS A 227 6.75 -24.06 12.93
C LYS A 227 7.14 -22.71 13.59
N ASP A 228 7.17 -21.62 12.83
CA ASP A 228 7.52 -20.28 13.30
C ASP A 228 6.30 -19.34 13.10
N VAL A 229 5.95 -18.64 14.18
CA VAL A 229 4.93 -17.58 14.20
C VAL A 229 5.14 -16.55 13.08
N LYS A 230 6.37 -16.25 12.73
CA LYS A 230 6.74 -15.35 11.63
C LYS A 230 6.20 -15.84 10.30
N ASN A 231 6.40 -17.11 10.00
CA ASN A 231 5.93 -17.73 8.77
C ASN A 231 4.41 -17.75 8.70
N TYR A 232 3.73 -18.00 9.84
CA TYR A 232 2.27 -17.98 9.89
C TYR A 232 1.68 -16.60 9.54
N VAL A 233 2.24 -15.53 10.10
CA VAL A 233 1.77 -14.16 9.83
C VAL A 233 1.95 -13.79 8.36
N ALA A 234 3.08 -14.14 7.77
CA ALA A 234 3.32 -13.94 6.34
C ALA A 234 2.43 -14.84 5.50
N PHE A 235 2.34 -16.13 5.84
CA PHE A 235 1.46 -17.08 5.17
C PHE A 235 0.03 -16.56 5.06
N MET A 236 -0.55 -16.04 6.14
CA MET A 236 -1.91 -15.50 6.14
C MET A 236 -2.08 -14.35 5.13
N ARG A 237 -1.07 -13.47 4.99
CA ARG A 237 -1.12 -12.39 3.99
C ARG A 237 -1.07 -12.92 2.56
N TYR A 238 -0.20 -13.88 2.30
CA TYR A 238 -0.06 -14.49 0.96
C TYR A 238 -1.30 -15.32 0.61
N ALA A 239 -1.78 -16.14 1.52
CA ALA A 239 -2.98 -16.95 1.34
C ALA A 239 -4.21 -16.08 1.06
N PHE A 240 -4.39 -14.99 1.81
CA PHE A 240 -5.46 -14.05 1.55
C PHE A 240 -5.37 -13.43 0.15
N ARG A 241 -4.20 -12.91 -0.25
CA ARG A 241 -4.04 -12.34 -1.59
C ARG A 241 -4.30 -13.37 -2.69
N SER A 242 -3.82 -14.60 -2.52
CA SER A 242 -3.99 -15.67 -3.51
C SER A 242 -5.46 -16.12 -3.67
N SER A 243 -6.30 -15.91 -2.65
CA SER A 243 -7.74 -16.22 -2.70
C SER A 243 -8.57 -15.17 -3.45
N LEU A 244 -7.99 -14.02 -3.78
CA LEU A 244 -8.71 -12.89 -4.35
C LEU A 244 -8.80 -12.98 -5.88
N LYS A 245 -9.95 -12.53 -6.42
CA LYS A 245 -10.08 -12.14 -7.84
C LYS A 245 -10.12 -10.62 -7.95
N ALA A 246 -9.69 -10.08 -9.07
CA ALA A 246 -9.58 -8.63 -9.26
C ALA A 246 -10.89 -7.85 -9.09
N ASN A 247 -12.03 -8.50 -9.32
CA ASN A 247 -13.37 -7.91 -9.15
C ASN A 247 -13.99 -8.15 -7.75
N TYR A 248 -13.34 -8.91 -6.85
CA TYR A 248 -13.83 -9.12 -5.50
C TYR A 248 -13.80 -7.83 -4.70
N THR A 249 -14.81 -7.67 -3.82
CA THR A 249 -14.95 -6.53 -2.93
C THR A 249 -15.24 -7.00 -1.51
N VAL A 250 -14.23 -6.98 -0.66
CA VAL A 250 -14.27 -7.56 0.69
C VAL A 250 -14.38 -6.47 1.75
N ALA A 251 -15.12 -6.75 2.82
CA ALA A 251 -15.50 -5.77 3.84
C ALA A 251 -14.34 -5.23 4.70
N ASN A 252 -13.16 -5.84 4.62
CA ASN A 252 -11.94 -5.44 5.31
C ASN A 252 -10.74 -5.27 4.36
N LEU A 253 -11.01 -5.09 3.06
CA LEU A 253 -9.99 -4.91 2.03
C LEU A 253 -10.12 -3.53 1.41
N GLY A 254 -9.14 -2.69 1.64
CA GLY A 254 -8.96 -1.36 1.09
C GLY A 254 -7.69 -1.27 0.24
N PHE A 255 -7.07 -0.09 0.19
CA PHE A 255 -5.81 0.12 -0.53
C PHE A 255 -5.15 1.44 -0.15
N ARG A 256 -3.88 1.58 -0.50
CA ARG A 256 -3.14 2.85 -0.57
C ARG A 256 -2.36 2.93 -1.85
N CYS A 257 -1.98 4.14 -2.26
CA CYS A 257 -1.20 4.32 -3.47
C CYS A 257 0.30 4.45 -3.16
N ALA A 258 1.09 4.10 -4.16
CA ALA A 258 2.53 4.30 -4.22
C ALA A 258 2.89 5.11 -5.47
N LYS A 259 4.14 5.59 -5.53
CA LYS A 259 4.68 6.28 -6.70
C LYS A 259 6.16 5.97 -6.83
N SER A 260 6.60 5.68 -8.04
CA SER A 260 8.02 5.56 -8.36
C SER A 260 8.68 6.94 -8.37
N ILE A 261 9.94 7.01 -7.93
CA ILE A 261 10.76 8.23 -7.94
C ILE A 261 11.56 8.28 -9.22
#